data_85e5d005516b05cbd3d8e417ea1186f3
#
_entry.id   85e5d005516b05cbd3d8e417ea1186f3
#
_cell.length_a   1.000
_cell.length_b   1.000
_cell.length_c   1.000
_cell.angle_alpha   90.00
_cell.angle_beta   90.00
_cell.angle_gamma   90.00
#
_symmetry.space_group_name_H-M   'P 1'
#
loop_
_entity.id
_entity.type
_entity.pdbx_description
1 polymer ?
#
loop_
_entity_poly.entity_id
_entity_poly.type
_entity_poly.pdbx_seq_one_letter_code
_entity_poly.pdbx_strand_id
1 'polypeptide(L)'
;MPGRMESEIFFDALALNEAGAGAAAGAVGADGVARLGIAAGQGGEELLARFSFELASAFAARRDLLREQGRLLPGAAEAVAELAARHGVVQTVLTGGIKPNAVEKLRAFGLEQFFDIEIGGYGSQVYPKGVQLMMTRSRAADKYGTRFDEGSTVYIADSARDVAAARTGGARCLAVASGRSTVSGLRKAGADVVFDDLSDTAAVVRAVDRLTLAAAG
;
A
#
# COMPACT_ATOMS: atom_id res chain seq x y z
N MET A 1 8.37 11.18 -2.68
CA MET A 1 8.29 10.12 -3.71
C MET A 1 7.02 9.29 -3.49
N PRO A 2 5.85 9.76 -3.93
CA PRO A 2 4.60 9.05 -3.71
C PRO A 2 4.55 7.75 -4.51
N GLY A 3 3.93 6.73 -3.95
CA GLY A 3 3.71 5.45 -4.61
C GLY A 3 4.90 4.47 -4.62
N ARG A 4 5.99 4.77 -3.92
CA ARG A 4 7.09 3.81 -3.69
C ARG A 4 6.92 3.13 -2.32
N MET A 5 7.41 1.90 -2.21
CA MET A 5 7.45 1.20 -0.93
C MET A 5 8.52 1.79 -0.01
N GLU A 6 8.28 1.78 1.30
CA GLU A 6 9.26 2.27 2.27
C GLU A 6 10.60 1.53 2.18
N SER A 7 10.56 0.21 1.90
CA SER A 7 11.77 -0.58 1.68
C SER A 7 12.53 -0.16 0.41
N GLU A 8 11.83 0.09 -0.71
CA GLU A 8 12.47 0.60 -1.95
C GLU A 8 13.13 1.95 -1.72
N ILE A 9 12.44 2.86 -1.01
CA ILE A 9 12.99 4.18 -0.69
C ILE A 9 14.24 4.04 0.18
N PHE A 10 14.22 3.12 1.14
CA PHE A 10 15.35 2.85 2.01
C PHE A 10 16.57 2.34 1.24
N PHE A 11 16.41 1.32 0.38
CA PHE A 11 17.51 0.78 -0.40
C PHE A 11 18.03 1.77 -1.44
N ASP A 12 17.17 2.57 -2.07
CA ASP A 12 17.62 3.63 -2.97
C ASP A 12 18.41 4.72 -2.22
N ALA A 13 18.01 5.07 -1.01
CA ALA A 13 18.73 6.01 -0.18
C ALA A 13 20.12 5.47 0.20
N LEU A 14 20.24 4.18 0.50
CA LEU A 14 21.52 3.51 0.71
C LEU A 14 22.39 3.54 -0.54
N ALA A 15 21.85 3.14 -1.69
CA ALA A 15 22.58 3.11 -2.96
C ALA A 15 23.07 4.50 -3.38
N LEU A 16 22.23 5.53 -3.20
CA LEU A 16 22.62 6.93 -3.45
C LEU A 16 23.72 7.42 -2.51
N ASN A 17 23.69 6.98 -1.25
CA ASN A 17 24.73 7.33 -0.29
C ASN A 17 26.05 6.64 -0.61
N GLU A 18 26.03 5.36 -1.05
CA GLU A 18 27.22 4.64 -1.51
C GLU A 18 27.79 5.26 -2.80
N ALA A 19 26.95 5.64 -3.76
CA ALA A 19 27.36 6.30 -4.98
C ALA A 19 27.92 7.71 -4.72
N GLY A 20 27.31 8.45 -3.78
CA GLY A 20 27.78 9.77 -3.34
C GLY A 20 29.10 9.71 -2.58
N ALA A 21 29.38 8.65 -1.86
CA ALA A 21 30.63 8.44 -1.13
C ALA A 21 31.82 8.28 -2.09
N GLY A 22 31.58 7.76 -3.31
CA GLY A 22 32.59 7.69 -4.38
C GLY A 22 32.88 9.04 -5.05
N ALA A 23 31.93 9.97 -5.03
CA ALA A 23 32.05 11.31 -5.67
C ALA A 23 32.37 12.45 -4.70
N ALA A 24 32.05 12.29 -3.41
CA ALA A 24 32.29 13.24 -2.33
C ALA A 24 33.11 12.59 -1.21
N ALA A 25 34.38 12.28 -1.51
CA ALA A 25 35.34 11.71 -0.56
C ALA A 25 35.66 12.61 0.65
N GLY A 26 34.69 13.31 1.18
CA GLY A 26 34.88 14.26 2.27
C GLY A 26 33.87 14.27 3.41
N ALA A 27 32.70 13.63 3.35
CA ALA A 27 31.69 13.86 4.37
C ALA A 27 31.07 12.64 5.06
N VAL A 28 30.94 11.49 4.42
CA VAL A 28 30.49 10.24 5.11
C VAL A 28 31.20 9.06 4.44
N GLY A 29 32.46 8.82 4.78
CA GLY A 29 33.23 7.71 4.26
C GLY A 29 32.76 6.35 4.78
N ALA A 30 33.41 5.28 4.33
CA ALA A 30 33.25 3.90 4.77
C ALA A 30 33.11 3.76 6.30
N ASP A 31 33.59 4.72 7.08
CA ASP A 31 33.45 4.85 8.53
C ASP A 31 32.00 5.06 8.98
N GLY A 32 31.11 5.62 8.17
CA GLY A 32 29.69 5.81 8.52
C GLY A 32 28.92 4.51 8.47
N VAL A 33 29.24 3.66 7.50
CA VAL A 33 28.69 2.30 7.35
C VAL A 33 29.30 1.35 8.39
N ALA A 34 30.61 1.49 8.63
CA ALA A 34 31.33 0.72 9.66
C ALA A 34 30.85 1.06 11.08
N ARG A 35 30.45 2.32 11.35
CA ARG A 35 29.85 2.73 12.64
C ARG A 35 28.47 2.11 12.87
N LEU A 36 27.77 1.68 11.84
CA LEU A 36 26.52 0.93 11.93
C LEU A 36 26.73 -0.59 12.08
N GLY A 37 27.99 -1.07 12.05
CA GLY A 37 28.33 -2.48 12.24
C GLY A 37 27.91 -3.37 11.08
N ILE A 38 27.81 -2.84 9.87
CA ILE A 38 27.31 -3.56 8.71
C ILE A 38 28.48 -4.01 7.85
N ALA A 39 28.75 -5.32 7.80
CA ALA A 39 29.66 -5.90 6.80
C ALA A 39 29.00 -5.91 5.42
N ALA A 40 29.73 -5.50 4.40
CA ALA A 40 29.25 -5.49 3.03
C ALA A 40 28.76 -6.89 2.62
N GLY A 41 27.47 -7.03 2.33
CA GLY A 41 26.86 -8.25 1.78
C GLY A 41 25.83 -8.98 2.68
N GLN A 42 25.85 -8.82 4.01
CA GLN A 42 24.84 -9.40 4.92
C GLN A 42 24.01 -8.35 5.66
N GLY A 43 24.41 -7.09 5.59
CA GLY A 43 23.82 -6.02 6.39
C GLY A 43 22.49 -5.43 5.90
N GLY A 44 22.12 -5.64 4.65
CA GLY A 44 20.94 -4.99 4.09
C GLY A 44 19.61 -5.46 4.70
N GLU A 45 19.46 -6.76 4.91
CA GLU A 45 18.26 -7.33 5.52
C GLU A 45 18.16 -7.00 7.01
N GLU A 46 19.27 -7.10 7.72
CA GLU A 46 19.34 -6.76 9.16
C GLU A 46 19.07 -5.26 9.37
N LEU A 47 19.63 -4.42 8.50
CA LEU A 47 19.40 -2.98 8.55
C LEU A 47 17.96 -2.62 8.22
N LEU A 48 17.34 -3.29 7.23
CA LEU A 48 15.92 -3.13 6.91
C LEU A 48 15.03 -3.59 8.09
N ALA A 49 15.36 -4.71 8.73
CA ALA A 49 14.63 -5.19 9.90
C ALA A 49 14.72 -4.19 11.06
N ARG A 50 15.91 -3.68 11.35
CA ARG A 50 16.12 -2.65 12.36
C ARG A 50 15.42 -1.33 12.02
N PHE A 51 15.52 -0.86 10.78
CA PHE A 51 14.79 0.31 10.32
C PHE A 51 13.27 0.12 10.49
N SER A 52 12.75 -1.04 10.10
CA SER A 52 11.32 -1.35 10.22
C SER A 52 10.86 -1.37 11.68
N PHE A 53 11.67 -1.90 12.59
CA PHE A 53 11.41 -1.92 14.03
C PHE A 53 11.38 -0.50 14.62
N GLU A 54 12.40 0.30 14.35
CA GLU A 54 12.48 1.69 14.82
C GLU A 54 11.35 2.54 14.27
N LEU A 55 11.02 2.37 12.98
CA LEU A 55 9.92 3.06 12.33
C LEU A 55 8.56 2.69 12.96
N ALA A 56 8.33 1.41 13.24
CA ALA A 56 7.12 0.95 13.91
C ALA A 56 7.00 1.51 15.33
N SER A 57 8.10 1.50 16.09
CA SER A 57 8.18 2.03 17.45
C SER A 57 7.92 3.54 17.48
N ALA A 58 8.55 4.29 16.58
CA ALA A 58 8.37 5.74 16.45
C ALA A 58 6.93 6.10 16.02
N PHE A 59 6.30 5.25 15.19
CA PHE A 59 4.92 5.46 14.74
C PHE A 59 3.92 5.17 15.87
N ALA A 60 4.10 4.07 16.60
CA ALA A 60 3.27 3.72 17.75
C ALA A 60 3.33 4.77 18.86
N ALA A 61 4.50 5.36 19.11
CA ALA A 61 4.65 6.47 20.07
C ALA A 61 3.89 7.74 19.68
N ARG A 62 3.45 7.86 18.42
CA ARG A 62 2.70 9.02 17.89
C ARG A 62 1.23 8.69 17.58
N ARG A 63 0.70 7.61 18.14
CA ARG A 63 -0.69 7.17 17.88
C ARG A 63 -1.73 8.25 18.17
N ASP A 64 -1.58 8.95 19.29
CA ASP A 64 -2.54 10.00 19.66
C ASP A 64 -2.47 11.18 18.68
N LEU A 65 -1.27 11.57 18.28
CA LEU A 65 -1.07 12.60 17.25
C LEU A 65 -1.70 12.19 15.90
N LEU A 66 -1.63 10.90 15.55
CA LEU A 66 -2.29 10.38 14.35
C LEU A 66 -3.81 10.51 14.44
N ARG A 67 -4.41 10.28 15.61
CA ARG A 67 -5.86 10.47 15.82
C ARG A 67 -6.29 11.93 15.78
N GLU A 68 -5.48 12.81 16.33
CA GLU A 68 -5.77 14.23 16.40
C GLU A 68 -5.61 14.95 15.05
N GLN A 69 -4.55 14.61 14.31
CA GLN A 69 -4.17 15.32 13.08
C GLN A 69 -4.50 14.55 11.80
N GLY A 70 -4.65 13.22 11.89
CA GLY A 70 -5.03 12.38 10.75
C GLY A 70 -6.50 12.57 10.39
N ARG A 71 -6.82 12.30 9.13
CA ARG A 71 -8.19 12.40 8.61
C ARG A 71 -8.46 11.25 7.66
N LEU A 72 -9.67 10.71 7.75
CA LEU A 72 -10.20 9.84 6.71
C LEU A 72 -10.62 10.68 5.50
N LEU A 73 -10.55 10.09 4.33
CA LEU A 73 -11.21 10.66 3.16
C LEU A 73 -12.73 10.67 3.38
N PRO A 74 -13.43 11.68 2.85
CA PRO A 74 -14.89 11.72 2.89
C PRO A 74 -15.48 10.42 2.36
N GLY A 75 -16.39 9.80 3.12
CA GLY A 75 -17.07 8.55 2.79
C GLY A 75 -16.22 7.27 2.93
N ALA A 76 -14.95 7.36 3.36
CA ALA A 76 -14.08 6.18 3.43
C ALA A 76 -14.54 5.15 4.47
N ALA A 77 -14.97 5.58 5.65
CA ALA A 77 -15.44 4.67 6.69
C ALA A 77 -16.72 3.95 6.26
N GLU A 78 -17.64 4.71 5.67
CA GLU A 78 -18.94 4.23 5.19
C GLU A 78 -18.73 3.23 4.04
N ALA A 79 -17.90 3.55 3.05
CA ALA A 79 -17.63 2.67 1.93
C ALA A 79 -16.98 1.35 2.36
N VAL A 80 -16.03 1.42 3.30
CA VAL A 80 -15.37 0.22 3.86
C VAL A 80 -16.36 -0.63 4.64
N ALA A 81 -17.21 -0.04 5.47
CA ALA A 81 -18.22 -0.77 6.25
C ALA A 81 -19.29 -1.42 5.37
N GLU A 82 -19.80 -0.70 4.37
CA GLU A 82 -20.78 -1.21 3.40
C GLU A 82 -20.22 -2.38 2.60
N LEU A 83 -18.97 -2.29 2.13
CA LEU A 83 -18.32 -3.39 1.40
C LEU A 83 -18.07 -4.59 2.32
N ALA A 84 -17.70 -4.37 3.59
CA ALA A 84 -17.49 -5.44 4.56
C ALA A 84 -18.78 -6.20 4.92
N ALA A 85 -19.93 -5.52 4.87
CA ALA A 85 -21.23 -6.13 5.15
C ALA A 85 -21.73 -7.06 4.02
N ARG A 86 -21.08 -7.03 2.85
CA ARG A 86 -21.52 -7.83 1.69
C ARG A 86 -21.04 -9.25 1.79
N HIS A 87 -21.92 -10.20 1.53
CA HIS A 87 -21.57 -11.62 1.49
C HIS A 87 -20.54 -11.90 0.38
N GLY A 88 -19.50 -12.64 0.73
CA GLY A 88 -18.46 -13.05 -0.23
C GLY A 88 -17.41 -11.97 -0.56
N VAL A 89 -17.48 -10.79 0.07
CA VAL A 89 -16.45 -9.76 -0.07
C VAL A 89 -15.37 -9.93 1.01
N VAL A 90 -14.12 -9.92 0.58
CA VAL A 90 -12.94 -9.89 1.44
C VAL A 90 -12.19 -8.60 1.19
N GLN A 91 -11.94 -7.82 2.23
CA GLN A 91 -11.15 -6.61 2.14
C GLN A 91 -9.77 -6.79 2.77
N THR A 92 -8.75 -6.25 2.12
CA THR A 92 -7.38 -6.26 2.66
C THR A 92 -6.62 -5.00 2.22
N VAL A 93 -5.37 -4.88 2.66
CA VAL A 93 -4.52 -3.71 2.45
C VAL A 93 -3.43 -4.02 1.46
N LEU A 94 -3.19 -3.10 0.53
CA LEU A 94 -1.99 -3.07 -0.30
C LEU A 94 -1.32 -1.69 -0.16
N THR A 95 -0.20 -1.63 0.53
CA THR A 95 0.44 -0.36 0.88
C THR A 95 1.95 -0.40 0.76
N GLY A 96 2.57 0.74 0.43
CA GLY A 96 4.02 0.91 0.53
C GLY A 96 4.56 1.02 1.96
N GLY A 97 3.68 1.17 2.96
CA GLY A 97 4.04 1.19 4.36
C GLY A 97 4.30 -0.20 4.94
N ILE A 98 5.07 -0.29 6.00
CA ILE A 98 5.27 -1.55 6.75
C ILE A 98 3.99 -1.98 7.46
N LYS A 99 3.81 -3.30 7.64
CA LYS A 99 2.58 -3.89 8.25
C LYS A 99 2.21 -3.25 9.59
N PRO A 100 3.12 -3.09 10.57
CA PRO A 100 2.77 -2.48 11.85
C PRO A 100 2.15 -1.07 11.71
N ASN A 101 2.73 -0.22 10.85
CA ASN A 101 2.25 1.14 10.64
C ASN A 101 0.88 1.16 9.94
N ALA A 102 0.66 0.26 8.99
CA ALA A 102 -0.64 0.13 8.33
C ALA A 102 -1.74 -0.28 9.32
N VAL A 103 -1.45 -1.26 10.18
CA VAL A 103 -2.38 -1.72 11.22
C VAL A 103 -2.69 -0.61 12.22
N GLU A 104 -1.67 0.14 12.68
CA GLU A 104 -1.88 1.27 13.59
C GLU A 104 -2.74 2.38 12.96
N LYS A 105 -2.58 2.65 11.65
CA LYS A 105 -3.46 3.58 10.93
C LYS A 105 -4.90 3.10 10.92
N LEU A 106 -5.14 1.85 10.61
CA LEU A 106 -6.49 1.28 10.61
C LEU A 106 -7.11 1.33 12.01
N ARG A 107 -6.36 0.98 13.06
CA ARG A 107 -6.79 1.04 14.47
C ARG A 107 -7.12 2.45 14.93
N ALA A 108 -6.30 3.42 14.55
CA ALA A 108 -6.49 4.81 14.91
C ALA A 108 -7.86 5.34 14.47
N PHE A 109 -8.39 4.85 13.36
CA PHE A 109 -9.67 5.25 12.77
C PHE A 109 -10.77 4.19 12.89
N GLY A 110 -10.57 3.11 13.67
CA GLY A 110 -11.57 2.08 13.89
C GLY A 110 -11.89 1.22 12.67
N LEU A 111 -10.97 1.13 11.71
CA LEU A 111 -11.19 0.43 10.45
C LEU A 111 -10.60 -0.99 10.42
N GLU A 112 -9.74 -1.36 11.38
CA GLU A 112 -9.02 -2.65 11.36
C GLU A 112 -9.97 -3.85 11.24
N GLN A 113 -11.11 -3.80 11.90
CA GLN A 113 -12.11 -4.86 11.93
C GLN A 113 -12.69 -5.22 10.56
N PHE A 114 -12.59 -4.34 9.58
CA PHE A 114 -13.11 -4.54 8.24
C PHE A 114 -12.11 -5.16 7.26
N PHE A 115 -10.86 -5.35 7.70
CA PHE A 115 -9.77 -5.82 6.84
C PHE A 115 -9.13 -7.11 7.34
N ASP A 116 -8.92 -8.04 6.44
CA ASP A 116 -8.02 -9.16 6.69
C ASP A 116 -6.58 -8.71 6.47
N ILE A 117 -5.92 -8.31 7.56
CA ILE A 117 -4.54 -7.82 7.55
C ILE A 117 -3.50 -8.91 7.29
N GLU A 118 -3.86 -10.20 7.43
CA GLU A 118 -2.90 -11.30 7.28
C GLU A 118 -2.58 -11.59 5.81
N ILE A 119 -3.54 -11.40 4.92
CA ILE A 119 -3.34 -11.61 3.48
C ILE A 119 -2.78 -10.36 2.78
N GLY A 120 -2.68 -9.23 3.47
CA GLY A 120 -2.27 -7.93 2.91
C GLY A 120 -0.88 -7.91 2.27
N GLY A 121 -0.64 -6.92 1.41
CA GLY A 121 0.67 -6.60 0.85
C GLY A 121 1.26 -5.33 1.50
N TYR A 122 2.50 -5.42 1.96
CA TYR A 122 3.16 -4.37 2.74
C TYR A 122 4.55 -4.05 2.21
N GLY A 123 5.00 -2.81 2.43
CA GLY A 123 6.30 -2.31 1.97
C GLY A 123 7.53 -2.94 2.63
N SER A 124 7.36 -3.73 3.69
CA SER A 124 8.41 -4.58 4.25
C SER A 124 8.78 -5.78 3.35
N GLN A 125 7.98 -6.06 2.34
CA GLN A 125 8.26 -7.05 1.31
C GLN A 125 8.85 -6.32 0.09
N VAL A 126 10.06 -6.70 -0.32
CA VAL A 126 10.79 -6.02 -1.41
C VAL A 126 10.29 -6.54 -2.77
N TYR A 127 9.10 -6.10 -3.17
CA TYR A 127 8.50 -6.43 -4.46
C TYR A 127 7.78 -5.23 -5.07
N PRO A 128 7.75 -5.09 -6.40
CA PRO A 128 6.87 -4.12 -7.06
C PRO A 128 5.42 -4.31 -6.65
N LYS A 129 4.65 -3.23 -6.50
CA LYS A 129 3.25 -3.28 -6.02
C LYS A 129 2.36 -4.24 -6.82
N GLY A 130 2.52 -4.33 -8.14
CA GLY A 130 1.78 -5.30 -8.96
C GLY A 130 2.05 -6.75 -8.57
N VAL A 131 3.31 -7.08 -8.26
CA VAL A 131 3.69 -8.42 -7.76
C VAL A 131 3.11 -8.66 -6.37
N GLN A 132 3.15 -7.65 -5.49
CA GLN A 132 2.52 -7.77 -4.17
C GLN A 132 1.00 -8.00 -4.27
N LEU A 133 0.33 -7.37 -5.23
CA LEU A 133 -1.09 -7.59 -5.48
C LEU A 133 -1.35 -9.05 -5.91
N MET A 134 -0.53 -9.60 -6.81
CA MET A 134 -0.62 -11.03 -7.18
C MET A 134 -0.43 -11.95 -5.97
N MET A 135 0.57 -11.69 -5.13
CA MET A 135 0.82 -12.45 -3.91
C MET A 135 -0.32 -12.32 -2.89
N THR A 136 -0.91 -11.13 -2.76
CA THR A 136 -2.08 -10.88 -1.91
C THR A 136 -3.27 -11.73 -2.37
N ARG A 137 -3.54 -11.75 -3.68
CA ARG A 137 -4.60 -12.60 -4.26
C ARG A 137 -4.34 -14.09 -4.04
N SER A 138 -3.09 -14.54 -4.18
CA SER A 138 -2.72 -15.94 -3.89
C SER A 138 -2.98 -16.29 -2.42
N ARG A 139 -2.51 -15.46 -1.49
CA ARG A 139 -2.77 -15.66 -0.05
C ARG A 139 -4.27 -15.66 0.29
N ALA A 140 -5.05 -14.81 -0.36
CA ALA A 140 -6.49 -14.80 -0.22
C ALA A 140 -7.10 -16.10 -0.73
N ALA A 141 -6.68 -16.58 -1.91
CA ALA A 141 -7.16 -17.83 -2.48
C ALA A 141 -6.87 -19.02 -1.56
N ASP A 142 -5.66 -19.11 -1.03
CA ASP A 142 -5.25 -20.15 -0.09
C ASP A 142 -6.08 -20.12 1.21
N LYS A 143 -6.32 -18.92 1.75
CA LYS A 143 -7.03 -18.76 3.02
C LYS A 143 -8.54 -19.02 2.89
N TYR A 144 -9.16 -18.56 1.80
CA TYR A 144 -10.61 -18.63 1.63
C TYR A 144 -11.08 -19.80 0.75
N GLY A 145 -10.16 -20.59 0.20
CA GLY A 145 -10.49 -21.75 -0.63
C GLY A 145 -11.20 -21.37 -1.94
N THR A 146 -11.00 -20.13 -2.43
CA THR A 146 -11.64 -19.64 -3.65
C THR A 146 -10.65 -18.82 -4.48
N ARG A 147 -10.83 -18.83 -5.80
CA ARG A 147 -9.95 -18.09 -6.70
C ARG A 147 -10.35 -16.61 -6.73
N PHE A 148 -9.36 -15.74 -6.61
CA PHE A 148 -9.48 -14.32 -6.87
C PHE A 148 -8.72 -13.99 -8.16
N ASP A 149 -9.41 -13.57 -9.19
CA ASP A 149 -8.85 -13.17 -10.49
C ASP A 149 -9.13 -11.68 -10.78
N GLU A 150 -8.82 -11.24 -12.00
CA GLU A 150 -9.04 -9.85 -12.41
C GLU A 150 -10.52 -9.45 -12.29
N GLY A 151 -11.43 -10.35 -12.65
CA GLY A 151 -12.86 -10.10 -12.62
C GLY A 151 -13.47 -10.08 -11.22
N SER A 152 -12.76 -10.62 -10.22
CA SER A 152 -13.22 -10.68 -8.83
C SER A 152 -12.39 -9.81 -7.89
N THR A 153 -11.41 -9.06 -8.40
CA THR A 153 -10.51 -8.24 -7.59
C THR A 153 -10.57 -6.77 -8.01
N VAL A 154 -10.86 -5.90 -7.06
CA VAL A 154 -10.81 -4.44 -7.25
C VAL A 154 -9.71 -3.86 -6.39
N TYR A 155 -8.79 -3.13 -7.01
CA TYR A 155 -7.79 -2.33 -6.31
C TYR A 155 -8.22 -0.87 -6.26
N ILE A 156 -8.42 -0.34 -5.05
CA ILE A 156 -8.74 1.06 -4.84
C ILE A 156 -7.43 1.84 -4.73
N ALA A 157 -7.23 2.83 -5.60
CA ALA A 157 -5.96 3.51 -5.84
C ALA A 157 -6.13 5.04 -5.88
N ASP A 158 -5.04 5.78 -5.62
CA ASP A 158 -5.02 7.25 -5.67
C ASP A 158 -3.96 7.83 -6.60
N SER A 159 -3.16 6.98 -7.24
CA SER A 159 -2.07 7.41 -8.11
C SER A 159 -2.00 6.65 -9.43
N ALA A 160 -1.44 7.27 -10.46
CA ALA A 160 -1.20 6.63 -11.75
C ALA A 160 -0.29 5.38 -11.63
N ARG A 161 0.62 5.37 -10.66
CA ARG A 161 1.49 4.22 -10.37
C ARG A 161 0.69 3.05 -9.80
N ASP A 162 -0.28 3.33 -8.94
CA ASP A 162 -1.17 2.30 -8.39
C ASP A 162 -2.15 1.76 -9.43
N VAL A 163 -2.63 2.61 -10.35
CA VAL A 163 -3.41 2.18 -11.51
C VAL A 163 -2.60 1.19 -12.38
N ALA A 164 -1.33 1.49 -12.64
CA ALA A 164 -0.44 0.58 -13.35
C ALA A 164 -0.19 -0.73 -12.57
N ALA A 165 -0.08 -0.64 -11.23
CA ALA A 165 0.07 -1.81 -10.37
C ALA A 165 -1.18 -2.70 -10.36
N ALA A 166 -2.40 -2.12 -10.40
CA ALA A 166 -3.64 -2.88 -10.53
C ALA A 166 -3.63 -3.74 -11.79
N ARG A 167 -3.32 -3.13 -12.94
CA ARG A 167 -3.23 -3.82 -14.22
C ARG A 167 -2.17 -4.93 -14.22
N THR A 168 -0.96 -4.63 -13.72
CA THR A 168 0.13 -5.63 -13.63
C THR A 168 -0.21 -6.77 -12.70
N GLY A 169 -0.91 -6.47 -11.59
CA GLY A 169 -1.33 -7.45 -10.59
C GLY A 169 -2.62 -8.22 -10.95
N GLY A 170 -3.24 -7.91 -12.10
CA GLY A 170 -4.46 -8.54 -12.56
C GLY A 170 -5.66 -8.21 -11.68
N ALA A 171 -5.94 -6.93 -11.48
CA ALA A 171 -7.13 -6.43 -10.79
C ALA A 171 -7.76 -5.28 -11.54
N ARG A 172 -9.07 -5.09 -11.39
CA ARG A 172 -9.77 -3.88 -11.79
C ARG A 172 -9.36 -2.72 -10.89
N CYS A 173 -9.38 -1.51 -11.43
CA CYS A 173 -8.95 -0.32 -10.70
C CYS A 173 -10.08 0.69 -10.51
N LEU A 174 -10.47 0.92 -9.26
CA LEU A 174 -11.26 2.07 -8.85
C LEU A 174 -10.29 3.13 -8.30
N ALA A 175 -10.18 4.25 -8.98
CA ALA A 175 -9.27 5.31 -8.54
C ALA A 175 -10.03 6.45 -7.84
N VAL A 176 -9.37 7.06 -6.84
CA VAL A 176 -9.92 8.20 -6.07
C VAL A 176 -8.94 9.37 -6.19
N ALA A 177 -9.42 10.52 -6.64
CA ALA A 177 -8.61 11.72 -6.86
C ALA A 177 -8.34 12.48 -5.54
N SER A 178 -8.00 11.76 -4.48
CA SER A 178 -7.81 12.28 -3.12
C SER A 178 -6.40 12.81 -2.85
N GLY A 179 -5.45 12.51 -3.73
CA GLY A 179 -4.04 12.82 -3.54
C GLY A 179 -3.54 13.92 -4.47
N ARG A 180 -2.36 13.69 -5.04
CA ARG A 180 -1.75 14.60 -6.02
C ARG A 180 -2.24 14.37 -7.45
N SER A 181 -2.93 13.27 -7.69
CA SER A 181 -3.46 12.92 -9.01
C SER A 181 -4.82 13.56 -9.24
N THR A 182 -5.02 14.08 -10.44
CA THR A 182 -6.31 14.59 -10.87
C THR A 182 -7.18 13.47 -11.46
N VAL A 183 -8.50 13.66 -11.49
CA VAL A 183 -9.44 12.75 -12.18
C VAL A 183 -9.00 12.46 -13.61
N SER A 184 -8.63 13.51 -14.36
CA SER A 184 -8.14 13.38 -15.74
C SER A 184 -6.86 12.55 -15.82
N GLY A 185 -5.92 12.75 -14.89
CA GLY A 185 -4.66 11.99 -14.81
C GLY A 185 -4.89 10.51 -14.52
N LEU A 186 -5.79 10.19 -13.60
CA LEU A 186 -6.13 8.81 -13.24
C LEU A 186 -6.87 8.09 -14.39
N ARG A 187 -7.79 8.78 -15.09
CA ARG A 187 -8.44 8.25 -16.30
C ARG A 187 -7.42 7.99 -17.39
N LYS A 188 -6.49 8.93 -17.64
CA LYS A 188 -5.41 8.77 -18.62
C LYS A 188 -4.46 7.63 -18.26
N ALA A 189 -4.27 7.36 -16.99
CA ALA A 189 -3.48 6.22 -16.53
C ALA A 189 -4.16 4.87 -16.74
N GLY A 190 -5.48 4.86 -17.05
CA GLY A 190 -6.25 3.66 -17.36
C GLY A 190 -7.04 3.08 -16.19
N ALA A 191 -7.42 3.90 -15.20
CA ALA A 191 -8.35 3.47 -14.16
C ALA A 191 -9.73 3.15 -14.77
N ASP A 192 -10.34 2.03 -14.36
CA ASP A 192 -11.66 1.60 -14.86
C ASP A 192 -12.77 2.57 -14.44
N VAL A 193 -12.70 3.05 -13.20
CA VAL A 193 -13.61 4.06 -12.63
C VAL A 193 -12.81 5.06 -11.82
N VAL A 194 -13.20 6.34 -11.86
CA VAL A 194 -12.55 7.40 -11.08
C VAL A 194 -13.60 8.23 -10.34
N PHE A 195 -13.41 8.39 -9.04
CA PHE A 195 -14.17 9.25 -8.14
C PHE A 195 -13.30 10.42 -7.65
N ASP A 196 -13.92 11.54 -7.31
CA ASP A 196 -13.27 12.65 -6.62
C ASP A 196 -12.96 12.29 -5.16
N ASP A 197 -13.92 11.67 -4.49
CA ASP A 197 -13.84 11.12 -3.12
C ASP A 197 -14.78 9.91 -2.97
N LEU A 198 -15.00 9.44 -1.76
CA LEU A 198 -15.86 8.28 -1.45
C LEU A 198 -17.22 8.67 -0.84
N SER A 199 -17.60 9.96 -0.86
CA SER A 199 -18.81 10.48 -0.22
C SER A 199 -20.10 9.87 -0.78
N ASP A 200 -20.16 9.59 -2.08
CA ASP A 200 -21.27 8.79 -2.65
C ASP A 200 -20.98 7.30 -2.49
N THR A 201 -21.07 6.85 -1.25
CA THR A 201 -20.84 5.44 -0.88
C THR A 201 -21.65 4.48 -1.73
N ALA A 202 -22.89 4.79 -2.05
CA ALA A 202 -23.73 3.95 -2.88
C ALA A 202 -23.19 3.84 -4.32
N ALA A 203 -22.66 4.92 -4.88
CA ALA A 203 -22.02 4.87 -6.20
C ALA A 203 -20.71 4.09 -6.17
N VAL A 204 -19.92 4.23 -5.12
CA VAL A 204 -18.67 3.45 -4.91
C VAL A 204 -18.98 1.94 -4.86
N VAL A 205 -19.94 1.54 -4.03
CA VAL A 205 -20.35 0.13 -3.90
C VAL A 205 -20.87 -0.41 -5.23
N ARG A 206 -21.75 0.33 -5.92
CA ARG A 206 -22.22 -0.07 -7.26
C ARG A 206 -21.09 -0.16 -8.28
N ALA A 207 -20.06 0.67 -8.16
CA ALA A 207 -18.90 0.58 -9.06
C ALA A 207 -18.09 -0.69 -8.80
N VAL A 208 -17.85 -1.05 -7.54
CA VAL A 208 -17.20 -2.32 -7.17
C VAL A 208 -18.01 -3.51 -7.71
N ASP A 209 -19.33 -3.52 -7.51
CA ASP A 209 -20.21 -4.57 -8.06
C ASP A 209 -20.06 -4.70 -9.59
N ARG A 210 -20.13 -3.59 -10.32
CA ARG A 210 -19.99 -3.63 -11.78
C ARG A 210 -18.63 -4.14 -12.25
N LEU A 211 -17.58 -3.76 -11.54
CA LEU A 211 -16.20 -4.19 -11.87
C LEU A 211 -15.97 -5.69 -11.61
N THR A 212 -16.72 -6.27 -10.66
CA THR A 212 -16.62 -7.69 -10.32
C THR A 212 -17.62 -8.57 -11.05
N LEU A 213 -18.80 -8.06 -11.43
CA LEU A 213 -19.83 -8.81 -12.15
C LEU A 213 -19.56 -8.89 -13.67
N ALA A 214 -18.84 -7.92 -14.24
CA ALA A 214 -18.57 -7.88 -15.69
C ALA A 214 -17.67 -9.03 -16.20
N ALA A 215 -17.13 -9.87 -15.33
CA ALA A 215 -16.28 -11.01 -15.69
C ALA A 215 -17.01 -12.37 -15.63
N ALA A 216 -18.28 -12.39 -15.24
CA ALA A 216 -19.08 -13.62 -15.12
C ALA A 216 -19.92 -13.92 -16.37
N GLY A 217 -19.68 -13.23 -17.50
CA GLY A 217 -20.39 -13.39 -18.77
C GLY A 217 -19.55 -14.00 -19.87
#